data_6fe34bda608a09c3397c210998908a71
#
_entry.id   6fe34bda608a09c3397c210998908a71
#
_cell.length_a   1.000
_cell.length_b   1.000
_cell.length_c   1.000
_cell.angle_alpha   90.00
_cell.angle_beta   90.00
_cell.angle_gamma   90.00
#
_symmetry.space_group_name_H-M   'P 1'
#
loop_
_entity.id
_entity.type
_entity.pdbx_description
1 polymer ?
#
loop_
_entity_poly.entity_id
_entity_poly.type
_entity_poly.pdbx_seq_one_letter_code
_entity_poly.pdbx_strand_id
1 'polypeptide(L)'
;MKRPVETKMPDASENAFDAFNVLIKQMPQASVEAVAAIRARDAQLTKPPGALGRLEEIVEFLGRWQDKAIPTVDRPVVVVFAGNHGVTAQGVSPYPPSVTEQMLKNFSAGGASVNQICATWGAGLKVFELALQIPTKDITQAPAMEARECAATLAFG
;
A
#
# COMPACT_ATOMS: atom_id res chain seq x y z
N MET A 1 -10.43 -21.26 -7.87
CA MET A 1 -9.63 -20.26 -8.57
C MET A 1 -10.63 -19.36 -9.32
N LYS A 2 -11.00 -18.19 -8.72
CA LYS A 2 -11.94 -17.26 -9.36
C LYS A 2 -11.15 -16.40 -10.36
N ARG A 3 -11.65 -16.26 -11.58
CA ARG A 3 -11.06 -15.41 -12.63
C ARG A 3 -11.04 -13.95 -12.15
N PRO A 4 -10.00 -13.16 -12.50
CA PRO A 4 -10.00 -11.72 -12.25
C PRO A 4 -11.21 -11.10 -12.97
N VAL A 5 -11.88 -10.19 -12.28
CA VAL A 5 -12.96 -9.38 -12.89
C VAL A 5 -12.27 -8.44 -13.87
N GLU A 6 -12.59 -8.57 -15.16
CA GLU A 6 -12.21 -7.60 -16.18
C GLU A 6 -12.89 -6.27 -15.85
N THR A 7 -12.14 -5.35 -15.30
CA THR A 7 -12.60 -3.99 -15.03
C THR A 7 -12.64 -3.24 -16.35
N LYS A 8 -13.83 -3.10 -16.94
CA LYS A 8 -14.07 -2.28 -18.12
C LYS A 8 -13.67 -0.84 -17.81
N MET A 9 -12.75 -0.26 -18.59
CA MET A 9 -12.38 1.16 -18.47
C MET A 9 -13.62 2.04 -18.62
N PRO A 10 -13.88 3.00 -17.71
CA PRO A 10 -15.03 3.88 -17.78
C PRO A 10 -15.00 4.77 -19.02
N ASP A 11 -16.17 5.05 -19.58
CA ASP A 11 -16.38 5.93 -20.74
C ASP A 11 -15.97 7.37 -20.40
N ALA A 12 -15.60 8.16 -21.42
CA ALA A 12 -15.05 9.50 -21.29
C ALA A 12 -16.00 10.56 -20.68
N SER A 13 -17.25 10.20 -20.41
CA SER A 13 -18.29 11.05 -19.81
C SER A 13 -18.46 10.86 -18.29
N GLU A 14 -17.86 9.81 -17.71
CA GLU A 14 -17.95 9.53 -16.27
C GLU A 14 -16.81 10.23 -15.51
N ASN A 15 -17.09 10.61 -14.26
CA ASN A 15 -16.06 11.14 -13.39
C ASN A 15 -14.95 10.08 -13.23
N ALA A 16 -13.69 10.47 -13.44
CA ALA A 16 -12.53 9.57 -13.42
C ALA A 16 -12.44 8.70 -12.14
N PHE A 17 -13.08 9.12 -11.05
CA PHE A 17 -13.07 8.43 -9.75
C PHE A 17 -14.35 7.65 -9.43
N ASP A 18 -15.35 7.59 -10.31
CA ASP A 18 -16.62 6.92 -9.98
C ASP A 18 -16.46 5.45 -9.65
N ALA A 19 -15.58 4.74 -10.37
CA ALA A 19 -15.27 3.34 -10.07
C ALA A 19 -14.69 3.17 -8.65
N PHE A 20 -13.81 4.07 -8.22
CA PHE A 20 -13.25 4.05 -6.86
C PHE A 20 -14.29 4.38 -5.81
N ASN A 21 -15.20 5.33 -6.08
CA ASN A 21 -16.28 5.66 -5.17
C ASN A 21 -17.22 4.46 -4.97
N VAL A 22 -17.45 3.65 -5.99
CA VAL A 22 -18.22 2.40 -5.88
C VAL A 22 -17.47 1.40 -4.99
N LEU A 23 -16.17 1.20 -5.22
CA LEU A 23 -15.34 0.30 -4.40
C LEU A 23 -15.31 0.72 -2.93
N ILE A 24 -15.14 2.01 -2.64
CA ILE A 24 -15.15 2.56 -1.29
C ILE A 24 -16.49 2.27 -0.60
N LYS A 25 -17.62 2.44 -1.31
CA LYS A 25 -18.95 2.15 -0.75
C LYS A 25 -19.18 0.65 -0.50
N GLN A 26 -18.45 -0.21 -1.20
CA GLN A 26 -18.52 -1.67 -1.07
C GLN A 26 -17.47 -2.24 -0.10
N MET A 27 -16.67 -1.39 0.53
CA MET A 27 -15.69 -1.86 1.52
C MET A 27 -16.39 -2.64 2.64
N PRO A 28 -15.82 -3.79 3.06
CA PRO A 28 -16.37 -4.55 4.18
C PRO A 28 -16.39 -3.69 5.45
N GLN A 29 -17.36 -3.96 6.31
CA GLN A 29 -17.40 -3.35 7.63
C GLN A 29 -16.31 -3.94 8.51
N ALA A 30 -15.71 -3.10 9.33
CA ALA A 30 -14.72 -3.53 10.31
C ALA A 30 -15.40 -4.32 11.43
N SER A 31 -14.88 -5.50 11.78
CA SER A 31 -15.45 -6.34 12.86
C SER A 31 -15.17 -5.75 14.23
N VAL A 32 -16.23 -5.31 14.90
CA VAL A 32 -16.18 -4.85 16.30
C VAL A 32 -16.05 -6.03 17.24
N GLU A 33 -16.69 -7.13 16.89
CA GLU A 33 -16.69 -8.39 17.66
C GLU A 33 -15.28 -9.00 17.74
N ALA A 34 -14.55 -9.00 16.64
CA ALA A 34 -13.16 -9.48 16.62
C ALA A 34 -12.27 -8.63 17.54
N VAL A 35 -12.41 -7.31 17.49
CA VAL A 35 -11.65 -6.40 18.37
C VAL A 35 -12.01 -6.63 19.86
N ALA A 36 -13.28 -6.78 20.18
CA ALA A 36 -13.71 -7.06 21.55
C ALA A 36 -13.12 -8.38 22.07
N ALA A 37 -13.12 -9.43 21.25
CA ALA A 37 -12.54 -10.71 21.59
C ALA A 37 -11.01 -10.64 21.79
N ILE A 38 -10.29 -9.89 20.94
CA ILE A 38 -8.85 -9.66 21.08
C ILE A 38 -8.55 -8.95 22.41
N ARG A 39 -9.27 -7.87 22.73
CA ARG A 39 -9.09 -7.12 23.98
C ARG A 39 -9.38 -7.97 25.21
N ALA A 40 -10.46 -8.76 25.16
CA ALA A 40 -10.80 -9.69 26.24
C ALA A 40 -9.69 -10.74 26.45
N ARG A 41 -9.10 -11.24 25.37
CA ARG A 41 -7.96 -12.18 25.46
C ARG A 41 -6.70 -11.50 25.97
N ASP A 42 -6.39 -10.31 25.48
CA ASP A 42 -5.20 -9.54 25.87
C ASP A 42 -5.21 -9.25 27.38
N ALA A 43 -6.35 -8.90 27.94
CA ALA A 43 -6.53 -8.65 29.38
C ALA A 43 -6.27 -9.87 30.26
N GLN A 44 -6.26 -11.09 29.68
CA GLN A 44 -6.01 -12.35 30.40
C GLN A 44 -4.56 -12.83 30.26
N LEU A 45 -3.76 -12.17 29.45
CA LEU A 45 -2.36 -12.55 29.26
C LEU A 45 -1.50 -12.17 30.47
N THR A 46 -0.50 -13.01 30.76
CA THR A 46 0.47 -12.76 31.83
C THR A 46 1.48 -11.71 31.39
N LYS A 47 1.04 -10.47 31.30
CA LYS A 47 1.87 -9.29 30.97
C LYS A 47 1.28 -8.04 31.64
N PRO A 48 2.06 -7.00 31.93
CA PRO A 48 1.52 -5.70 32.28
C PRO A 48 0.62 -5.14 31.16
N PRO A 49 -0.47 -4.43 31.47
CA PRO A 49 -1.26 -3.76 30.45
C PRO A 49 -0.41 -2.84 29.58
N GLY A 50 -0.58 -2.94 28.25
CA GLY A 50 0.17 -2.12 27.29
C GLY A 50 1.65 -2.50 27.10
N ALA A 51 2.11 -3.62 27.67
CA ALA A 51 3.53 -4.00 27.63
C ALA A 51 4.08 -4.26 26.22
N LEU A 52 3.22 -4.64 25.27
CA LEU A 52 3.61 -4.86 23.88
C LEU A 52 3.46 -3.60 23.00
N GLY A 53 2.94 -2.50 23.57
CA GLY A 53 2.86 -1.20 22.91
C GLY A 53 2.15 -1.29 21.56
N ARG A 54 2.79 -0.83 20.51
CA ARG A 54 2.23 -0.79 19.15
C ARG A 54 1.80 -2.15 18.58
N LEU A 55 2.38 -3.24 19.05
CA LEU A 55 2.00 -4.59 18.61
C LEU A 55 0.55 -4.93 18.99
N GLU A 56 0.05 -4.44 20.12
CA GLU A 56 -1.35 -4.64 20.54
C GLU A 56 -2.32 -3.97 19.55
N GLU A 57 -2.00 -2.75 19.12
CA GLU A 57 -2.80 -2.03 18.12
C GLU A 57 -2.76 -2.72 16.73
N ILE A 58 -1.61 -3.26 16.34
CA ILE A 58 -1.45 -4.01 15.07
C ILE A 58 -2.32 -5.27 15.09
N VAL A 59 -2.34 -6.00 16.19
CA VAL A 59 -3.19 -7.19 16.34
C VAL A 59 -4.67 -6.83 16.24
N GLU A 60 -5.12 -5.76 16.91
CA GLU A 60 -6.49 -5.27 16.78
C GLU A 60 -6.82 -4.86 15.34
N PHE A 61 -5.92 -4.16 14.67
CA PHE A 61 -6.11 -3.76 13.27
C PHE A 61 -6.27 -4.99 12.34
N LEU A 62 -5.39 -5.97 12.47
CA LEU A 62 -5.45 -7.19 11.66
C LEU A 62 -6.72 -7.99 11.95
N GLY A 63 -7.06 -8.19 13.23
CA GLY A 63 -8.25 -8.92 13.63
C GLY A 63 -9.53 -8.26 13.14
N ARG A 64 -9.61 -6.94 13.22
CA ARG A 64 -10.74 -6.14 12.75
C ARG A 64 -11.03 -6.36 11.26
N TRP A 65 -10.00 -6.36 10.42
CA TRP A 65 -10.14 -6.46 8.97
C TRP A 65 -10.17 -7.90 8.46
N GLN A 66 -9.66 -8.85 9.23
CA GLN A 66 -9.75 -10.29 8.93
C GLN A 66 -11.02 -10.94 9.51
N ASP A 67 -11.78 -10.22 10.35
CA ASP A 67 -12.89 -10.75 11.15
C ASP A 67 -12.46 -11.98 11.96
N LYS A 68 -11.34 -11.86 12.67
CA LYS A 68 -10.74 -12.95 13.45
C LYS A 68 -10.26 -12.47 14.81
N ALA A 69 -10.66 -13.20 15.88
CA ALA A 69 -10.12 -12.99 17.22
C ALA A 69 -8.62 -13.38 17.35
N ILE A 70 -8.14 -14.23 16.46
CA ILE A 70 -6.72 -14.60 16.34
C ILE A 70 -6.32 -14.36 14.88
N PRO A 71 -5.82 -13.17 14.54
CA PRO A 71 -5.40 -12.85 13.18
C PRO A 71 -4.13 -13.60 12.79
N THR A 72 -3.94 -13.83 11.50
CA THR A 72 -2.78 -14.51 10.94
C THR A 72 -2.12 -13.70 9.84
N VAL A 73 -0.81 -13.89 9.64
CA VAL A 73 -0.03 -13.27 8.56
C VAL A 73 0.75 -14.37 7.85
N ASP A 74 0.04 -15.16 7.04
CA ASP A 74 0.62 -16.38 6.46
C ASP A 74 1.46 -16.09 5.20
N ARG A 75 1.08 -15.09 4.42
CA ARG A 75 1.74 -14.73 3.16
C ARG A 75 1.83 -13.21 3.00
N PRO A 76 2.67 -12.54 3.81
CA PRO A 76 2.85 -11.10 3.70
C PRO A 76 3.49 -10.72 2.36
N VAL A 77 3.06 -9.62 1.79
CA VAL A 77 3.62 -9.07 0.55
C VAL A 77 3.96 -7.61 0.78
N VAL A 78 5.18 -7.24 0.43
CA VAL A 78 5.61 -5.86 0.30
C VAL A 78 5.47 -5.44 -1.15
N VAL A 79 4.81 -4.32 -1.39
CA VAL A 79 4.63 -3.75 -2.72
C VAL A 79 5.31 -2.39 -2.76
N VAL A 80 6.19 -2.19 -3.74
CA VAL A 80 6.88 -0.93 -4.00
C VAL A 80 6.39 -0.37 -5.33
N PHE A 81 5.85 0.83 -5.31
CA PHE A 81 5.53 1.60 -6.51
C PHE A 81 6.60 2.67 -6.70
N ALA A 82 7.32 2.62 -7.81
CA ALA A 82 8.40 3.55 -8.13
C ALA A 82 7.95 4.55 -9.19
N GLY A 83 8.06 5.84 -8.89
CA GLY A 83 7.72 6.93 -9.79
C GLY A 83 8.68 8.10 -9.63
N ASN A 84 8.75 8.96 -10.64
CA ASN A 84 9.48 10.22 -10.58
C ASN A 84 8.51 11.39 -10.37
N HIS A 85 8.94 12.38 -9.59
CA HIS A 85 8.10 13.51 -9.16
C HIS A 85 8.76 14.84 -9.49
N GLY A 86 8.03 15.76 -10.12
CA GLY A 86 8.53 17.10 -10.50
C GLY A 86 9.00 17.94 -9.33
N VAL A 87 8.44 17.73 -8.12
CA VAL A 87 8.86 18.43 -6.91
C VAL A 87 10.34 18.21 -6.55
N THR A 88 11.00 17.20 -7.10
CA THR A 88 12.45 17.00 -6.91
C THR A 88 13.29 18.16 -7.40
N ALA A 89 12.78 18.97 -8.36
CA ALA A 89 13.42 20.20 -8.80
C ALA A 89 13.58 21.26 -7.67
N GLN A 90 12.79 21.13 -6.59
CA GLN A 90 12.88 21.99 -5.42
C GLN A 90 13.96 21.54 -4.40
N GLY A 91 14.77 20.54 -4.74
CA GLY A 91 15.83 20.07 -3.85
C GLY A 91 15.34 19.24 -2.65
N VAL A 92 14.11 18.72 -2.68
CA VAL A 92 13.54 17.88 -1.60
C VAL A 92 14.18 16.51 -1.50
N SER A 93 14.97 16.11 -2.49
CA SER A 93 15.74 14.87 -2.50
C SER A 93 17.22 15.15 -2.77
N PRO A 94 18.15 14.51 -2.06
CA PRO A 94 19.59 14.61 -2.35
C PRO A 94 19.98 13.86 -3.63
N TYR A 95 19.09 13.06 -4.22
CA TYR A 95 19.36 12.24 -5.38
C TYR A 95 18.61 12.74 -6.61
N PRO A 96 19.24 12.69 -7.80
CA PRO A 96 18.58 13.04 -9.06
C PRO A 96 17.55 11.95 -9.45
N PRO A 97 16.54 12.28 -10.29
CA PRO A 97 15.51 11.32 -10.74
C PRO A 97 16.06 10.06 -11.42
N SER A 98 17.24 10.12 -12.04
CA SER A 98 17.90 8.97 -12.65
C SER A 98 18.24 7.84 -11.69
N VAL A 99 18.36 8.13 -10.39
CA VAL A 99 18.60 7.12 -9.37
C VAL A 99 17.40 6.17 -9.19
N THR A 100 16.18 6.61 -9.50
CA THR A 100 14.98 5.75 -9.40
C THR A 100 15.11 4.52 -10.31
N GLU A 101 15.59 4.69 -11.55
CA GLU A 101 15.84 3.55 -12.46
C GLU A 101 16.92 2.61 -11.92
N GLN A 102 17.99 3.17 -11.34
CA GLN A 102 19.05 2.37 -10.72
C GLN A 102 18.51 1.59 -9.51
N MET A 103 17.63 2.19 -8.73
CA MET A 103 16.97 1.50 -7.60
C MET A 103 16.07 0.35 -8.07
N LEU A 104 15.35 0.50 -9.17
CA LEU A 104 14.57 -0.61 -9.75
C LEU A 104 15.47 -1.79 -10.12
N LYS A 105 16.61 -1.52 -10.76
CA LYS A 105 17.60 -2.55 -11.07
C LYS A 105 18.16 -3.21 -9.80
N ASN A 106 18.39 -2.41 -8.75
CA ASN A 106 18.86 -2.89 -7.46
C ASN A 106 17.82 -3.79 -6.77
N PHE A 107 16.52 -3.42 -6.79
CA PHE A 107 15.44 -4.28 -6.29
C PHE A 107 15.39 -5.62 -7.04
N SER A 108 15.51 -5.58 -8.37
CA SER A 108 15.51 -6.80 -9.20
C SER A 108 16.72 -7.69 -8.94
N ALA A 109 17.87 -7.10 -8.63
CA ALA A 109 19.11 -7.82 -8.29
C ALA A 109 19.16 -8.31 -6.83
N GLY A 110 18.16 -7.97 -6.01
CA GLY A 110 18.14 -8.37 -4.60
C GLY A 110 19.03 -7.53 -3.67
N GLY A 111 19.54 -6.38 -4.12
CA GLY A 111 20.54 -5.57 -3.43
C GLY A 111 20.00 -4.58 -2.41
N ALA A 112 18.70 -4.32 -2.37
CA ALA A 112 18.11 -3.35 -1.46
C ALA A 112 17.78 -3.96 -0.08
N SER A 113 17.73 -3.12 0.96
CA SER A 113 17.37 -3.55 2.32
C SER A 113 16.03 -4.28 2.37
N VAL A 114 15.03 -3.81 1.61
CA VAL A 114 13.71 -4.44 1.54
C VAL A 114 13.77 -5.89 1.01
N ASN A 115 14.68 -6.18 0.07
CA ASN A 115 14.90 -7.54 -0.41
C ASN A 115 15.36 -8.46 0.73
N GLN A 116 16.32 -7.99 1.53
CA GLN A 116 16.88 -8.77 2.64
C GLN A 116 15.85 -8.97 3.77
N ILE A 117 15.09 -7.95 4.09
CA ILE A 117 14.01 -8.03 5.08
C ILE A 117 12.94 -9.02 4.61
N CYS A 118 12.48 -8.90 3.37
CA CYS A 118 11.48 -9.83 2.80
C CYS A 118 11.99 -11.27 2.81
N ALA A 119 13.22 -11.52 2.40
CA ALA A 119 13.83 -12.85 2.42
C ALA A 119 13.91 -13.43 3.84
N THR A 120 14.32 -12.62 4.81
CA THR A 120 14.45 -13.05 6.22
C THR A 120 13.12 -13.46 6.84
N TRP A 121 12.04 -12.75 6.50
CA TRP A 121 10.71 -12.96 7.09
C TRP A 121 9.75 -13.73 6.19
N GLY A 122 10.20 -14.28 5.07
CA GLY A 122 9.36 -15.02 4.14
C GLY A 122 8.27 -14.18 3.48
N ALA A 123 8.47 -12.87 3.38
CA ALA A 123 7.55 -11.97 2.70
C ALA A 123 7.81 -11.95 1.19
N GLY A 124 6.74 -11.90 0.39
CA GLY A 124 6.86 -11.61 -1.04
C GLY A 124 7.27 -10.14 -1.26
N LEU A 125 8.02 -9.87 -2.33
CA LEU A 125 8.32 -8.52 -2.78
C LEU A 125 7.84 -8.34 -4.22
N LYS A 126 7.07 -7.29 -4.47
CA LYS A 126 6.67 -6.85 -5.81
C LYS A 126 7.10 -5.41 -6.00
N VAL A 127 7.72 -5.11 -7.14
CA VAL A 127 8.14 -3.76 -7.49
C VAL A 127 7.52 -3.39 -8.83
N PHE A 128 6.82 -2.26 -8.87
CA PHE A 128 6.14 -1.75 -10.04
C PHE A 128 6.73 -0.40 -10.45
N GLU A 129 7.12 -0.29 -11.72
CA GLU A 129 7.51 0.96 -12.33
C GLU A 129 6.26 1.73 -12.77
N LEU A 130 6.12 2.96 -12.30
CA LEU A 130 5.02 3.85 -12.67
C LEU A 130 5.54 4.94 -13.61
N ALA A 131 5.68 4.61 -14.90
CA ALA A 131 6.02 5.52 -15.99
C ALA A 131 7.15 6.52 -15.62
N LEU A 132 8.32 6.03 -15.25
CA LEU A 132 9.46 6.86 -14.80
C LEU A 132 9.84 7.97 -15.79
N GLN A 133 9.58 7.77 -17.08
CA GLN A 133 9.86 8.73 -18.16
C GLN A 133 8.87 9.89 -18.20
N ILE A 134 7.77 9.78 -17.45
CA ILE A 134 6.71 10.80 -17.35
C ILE A 134 6.58 11.20 -15.87
N PRO A 135 7.48 12.04 -15.34
CA PRO A 135 7.38 12.47 -13.94
C PRO A 135 6.11 13.29 -13.73
N THR A 136 5.58 13.25 -12.51
CA THR A 136 4.47 14.14 -12.14
C THR A 136 4.89 15.62 -12.27
N LYS A 137 3.91 16.53 -12.39
CA LYS A 137 4.18 17.96 -12.28
C LYS A 137 4.69 18.32 -10.86
N ASP A 138 5.35 19.47 -10.74
CA ASP A 138 5.76 19.99 -9.44
C ASP A 138 4.53 20.47 -8.65
N ILE A 139 4.23 19.79 -7.55
CA ILE A 139 3.07 20.09 -6.68
C ILE A 139 3.14 21.48 -6.04
N THR A 140 4.30 22.13 -6.04
CA THR A 140 4.44 23.52 -5.55
C THR A 140 3.94 24.55 -6.57
N GLN A 141 3.74 24.15 -7.83
CA GLN A 141 3.37 25.04 -8.93
C GLN A 141 1.98 24.70 -9.50
N ALA A 142 1.59 23.42 -9.49
CA ALA A 142 0.34 22.94 -10.08
C ALA A 142 -0.05 21.58 -9.46
N PRO A 143 -1.28 21.10 -9.66
CA PRO A 143 -1.64 19.70 -9.33
C PRO A 143 -0.65 18.73 -9.98
N ALA A 144 -0.15 17.76 -9.21
CA ALA A 144 0.88 16.81 -9.66
C ALA A 144 0.45 15.99 -10.87
N MET A 145 -0.84 15.66 -10.96
CA MET A 145 -1.46 14.88 -12.03
C MET A 145 -2.83 15.44 -12.39
N GLU A 146 -3.25 15.24 -13.61
CA GLU A 146 -4.64 15.42 -14.00
C GLU A 146 -5.52 14.30 -13.39
N ALA A 147 -6.84 14.55 -13.23
CA ALA A 147 -7.75 13.58 -12.62
C ALA A 147 -7.72 12.21 -13.29
N ARG A 148 -7.61 12.16 -14.62
CA ARG A 148 -7.51 10.91 -15.39
C ARG A 148 -6.20 10.16 -15.15
N GLU A 149 -5.09 10.86 -15.05
CA GLU A 149 -3.78 10.27 -14.75
C GLU A 149 -3.77 9.68 -13.34
N CYS A 150 -4.32 10.41 -12.39
CA CYS A 150 -4.46 9.94 -11.01
C CYS A 150 -5.36 8.69 -10.93
N ALA A 151 -6.51 8.70 -11.60
CA ALA A 151 -7.40 7.55 -11.63
C ALA A 151 -6.76 6.33 -12.29
N ALA A 152 -6.00 6.53 -13.38
CA ALA A 152 -5.29 5.45 -14.06
C ALA A 152 -4.20 4.82 -13.20
N THR A 153 -3.41 5.62 -12.48
CA THR A 153 -2.37 5.14 -11.57
C THR A 153 -2.98 4.42 -10.35
N LEU A 154 -4.08 4.93 -9.81
CA LEU A 154 -4.82 4.23 -8.75
C LEU A 154 -5.38 2.87 -9.22
N ALA A 155 -5.92 2.80 -10.45
CA ALA A 155 -6.46 1.56 -11.01
C ALA A 155 -5.37 0.52 -11.30
N PHE A 156 -4.13 0.94 -11.49
CA PHE A 156 -2.99 0.04 -11.67
C PHE A 156 -2.58 -0.64 -10.35
N GLY A 157 -2.68 0.04 -9.22
CA GLY A 157 -2.36 -0.48 -7.88
C GLY A 157 -3.48 -1.29 -7.30
#